data_746afb1025a5f8fe4a7ae663774e5037
#
_entry.id   746afb1025a5f8fe4a7ae663774e5037
#
_cell.length_a   1.000
_cell.length_b   1.000
_cell.length_c   1.000
_cell.angle_alpha   90.00
_cell.angle_beta   90.00
_cell.angle_gamma   90.00
#
_symmetry.space_group_name_H-M   'P 1'
#
loop_
_entity.id
_entity.type
_entity.pdbx_description
1 polymer ?
#
loop_
_entity_poly.entity_id
_entity_poly.type
_entity_poly.pdbx_seq_one_letter_code
_entity_poly.pdbx_strand_id
1 'polypeptide(L)'
;MPAGTRKNLSGKYQNGNWDVKNLKFLVDFMDATGMTTTDVANKIGLSSRQSVYHWLVTDDVKFSNIIKFFDACGYDIIFSFVSKTRKKASDTEISIVLHEDDKDESKYANRRLGFFQKAMDKSGISSAVFSEYLSIDKTTIFYWFKQDDCAISYLYRFAEYAKMKLRIEIKPKVK
;
A
#
# COMPACT_ATOMS: atom_id res chain seq x y z
N MET A 1 26.99 10.25 -0.48
CA MET A 1 26.04 10.79 -1.46
C MET A 1 26.57 12.10 -2.03
N PRO A 2 26.48 12.30 -3.34
CA PRO A 2 26.81 13.59 -3.93
C PRO A 2 25.87 14.68 -3.36
N ALA A 3 26.43 15.82 -3.01
CA ALA A 3 25.71 16.94 -2.36
C ALA A 3 24.46 17.44 -3.13
N GLY A 4 24.40 17.21 -4.45
CA GLY A 4 23.25 17.60 -5.29
C GLY A 4 21.97 16.78 -5.06
N THR A 5 22.10 15.53 -4.62
CA THR A 5 20.94 14.64 -4.40
C THR A 5 20.18 15.02 -3.11
N ARG A 6 20.88 15.61 -2.13
CA ARG A 6 20.25 16.05 -0.87
C ARG A 6 19.33 17.27 -1.04
N LYS A 7 19.59 18.13 -2.01
CA LYS A 7 18.76 19.33 -2.24
C LYS A 7 17.35 18.99 -2.73
N ASN A 8 17.22 17.92 -3.51
CA ASN A 8 15.91 17.50 -4.05
C ASN A 8 15.06 16.70 -3.03
N LEU A 9 15.69 16.29 -1.92
CA LEU A 9 15.02 15.56 -0.84
C LEU A 9 14.71 16.44 0.37
N SER A 10 15.09 17.71 0.32
CA SER A 10 15.12 18.63 1.46
C SER A 10 13.77 18.90 2.12
N GLY A 11 12.66 18.64 1.44
CA GLY A 11 11.33 18.79 2.03
C GLY A 11 10.80 17.54 2.71
N LYS A 12 11.38 16.38 2.45
CA LYS A 12 10.89 15.08 2.91
C LYS A 12 11.85 14.31 3.81
N TYR A 13 13.11 14.67 3.80
CA TYR A 13 14.14 14.04 4.64
C TYR A 13 14.78 15.08 5.55
N GLN A 14 14.35 15.10 6.81
CA GLN A 14 14.82 16.05 7.81
C GLN A 14 15.37 15.29 9.02
N ASN A 15 16.55 15.75 9.52
CA ASN A 15 17.18 15.21 10.74
C ASN A 15 17.37 13.69 10.74
N GLY A 16 17.72 13.11 9.56
CA GLY A 16 17.91 11.67 9.43
C GLY A 16 16.63 10.86 9.25
N ASN A 17 15.46 11.50 9.22
CA ASN A 17 14.18 10.85 9.09
C ASN A 17 13.43 11.27 7.82
N TRP A 18 12.67 10.32 7.26
CA TRP A 18 11.75 10.60 6.17
C TRP A 18 10.42 11.12 6.72
N ASP A 19 9.99 12.27 6.21
CA ASP A 19 8.65 12.80 6.49
C ASP A 19 7.64 12.19 5.52
N VAL A 20 7.11 11.03 5.88
CA VAL A 20 6.12 10.29 5.09
C VAL A 20 4.88 10.02 5.94
N LYS A 21 3.73 10.00 5.30
CA LYS A 21 2.44 9.65 5.90
C LYS A 21 1.99 8.26 5.43
N ASN A 22 1.87 8.08 4.12
CA ASN A 22 1.37 6.83 3.52
C ASN A 22 2.38 5.69 3.69
N LEU A 23 3.67 5.97 3.58
CA LEU A 23 4.74 4.98 3.68
C LEU A 23 5.38 4.92 5.08
N LYS A 24 4.71 5.46 6.09
CA LYS A 24 5.24 5.40 7.46
C LYS A 24 5.51 3.97 7.92
N PHE A 25 4.64 3.03 7.59
CA PHE A 25 4.83 1.61 7.92
C PHE A 25 6.12 1.04 7.31
N LEU A 26 6.49 1.46 6.09
CA LEU A 26 7.72 1.03 5.43
C LEU A 26 8.96 1.62 6.12
N VAL A 27 8.93 2.92 6.41
CA VAL A 27 10.02 3.61 7.11
C VAL A 27 10.20 3.04 8.52
N ASP A 28 9.14 2.81 9.26
CA ASP A 28 9.20 2.20 10.59
C ASP A 28 9.81 0.79 10.53
N PHE A 29 9.47 0.00 9.52
CA PHE A 29 10.05 -1.32 9.29
C PHE A 29 11.54 -1.23 8.94
N MET A 30 11.92 -0.30 8.07
CA MET A 30 13.33 -0.06 7.72
C MET A 30 14.15 0.35 8.96
N ASP A 31 13.63 1.24 9.77
CA ASP A 31 14.27 1.69 11.01
C ASP A 31 14.43 0.55 12.02
N ALA A 32 13.39 -0.26 12.20
CA ALA A 32 13.41 -1.40 13.12
C ALA A 32 14.37 -2.51 12.69
N THR A 33 14.60 -2.68 11.40
CA THR A 33 15.48 -3.73 10.84
C THR A 33 16.87 -3.23 10.46
N GLY A 34 17.11 -1.92 10.51
CA GLY A 34 18.36 -1.31 10.05
C GLY A 34 18.54 -1.33 8.53
N MET A 35 17.48 -1.60 7.77
CA MET A 35 17.53 -1.62 6.32
C MET A 35 17.68 -0.23 5.72
N THR A 36 18.55 -0.10 4.73
CA THR A 36 18.72 1.10 3.91
C THR A 36 17.86 1.04 2.67
N THR A 37 17.74 2.17 1.96
CA THR A 37 17.06 2.21 0.65
C THR A 37 17.72 1.29 -0.38
N THR A 38 19.04 1.12 -0.29
CA THR A 38 19.78 0.14 -1.11
C THR A 38 19.35 -1.29 -0.81
N ASP A 39 19.19 -1.63 0.47
CA ASP A 39 18.72 -2.96 0.89
C ASP A 39 17.31 -3.25 0.36
N VAL A 40 16.42 -2.27 0.45
CA VAL A 40 15.05 -2.40 -0.10
C VAL A 40 15.09 -2.64 -1.61
N ALA A 41 15.87 -1.86 -2.36
CA ALA A 41 16.01 -2.03 -3.80
C ALA A 41 16.55 -3.42 -4.16
N ASN A 42 17.57 -3.89 -3.45
CA ASN A 42 18.17 -5.20 -3.67
C ASN A 42 17.19 -6.34 -3.40
N LYS A 43 16.37 -6.24 -2.35
CA LYS A 43 15.39 -7.27 -2.00
C LYS A 43 14.39 -7.56 -3.11
N ILE A 44 13.98 -6.54 -3.83
CA ILE A 44 12.97 -6.68 -4.90
C ILE A 44 13.57 -6.64 -6.32
N GLY A 45 14.89 -6.67 -6.43
CA GLY A 45 15.59 -6.74 -7.71
C GLY A 45 15.51 -5.46 -8.52
N LEU A 46 15.40 -4.29 -7.87
CA LEU A 46 15.49 -3.00 -8.55
C LEU A 46 16.94 -2.70 -8.94
N SER A 47 17.12 -2.12 -10.12
CA SER A 47 18.43 -1.76 -10.63
C SER A 47 19.09 -0.59 -9.89
N SER A 48 18.28 0.20 -9.16
CA SER A 48 18.76 1.40 -8.47
C SER A 48 17.93 1.71 -7.22
N ARG A 49 18.63 2.14 -6.17
CA ARG A 49 18.01 2.73 -4.97
C ARG A 49 17.24 4.01 -5.26
N GLN A 50 17.45 4.65 -6.40
CA GLN A 50 16.72 5.86 -6.79
C GLN A 50 15.21 5.64 -6.87
N SER A 51 14.78 4.46 -7.26
CA SER A 51 13.36 4.11 -7.25
C SER A 51 12.77 4.16 -5.84
N VAL A 52 13.48 3.62 -4.84
CA VAL A 52 13.06 3.66 -3.44
C VAL A 52 13.06 5.09 -2.90
N TYR A 53 14.06 5.89 -3.24
CA TYR A 53 14.06 7.32 -2.91
C TYR A 53 12.84 8.03 -3.49
N HIS A 54 12.50 7.74 -4.73
CA HIS A 54 11.32 8.31 -5.38
C HIS A 54 10.03 7.95 -4.63
N TRP A 55 9.89 6.70 -4.18
CA TRP A 55 8.73 6.31 -3.35
C TRP A 55 8.62 7.16 -2.09
N LEU A 56 9.73 7.34 -1.39
CA LEU A 56 9.75 8.09 -0.12
C LEU A 56 9.55 9.59 -0.34
N VAL A 57 10.06 10.15 -1.42
CA VAL A 57 9.86 11.57 -1.77
C VAL A 57 8.42 11.84 -2.16
N THR A 58 7.81 10.96 -2.94
CA THR A 58 6.41 11.10 -3.37
C THR A 58 5.42 10.58 -2.33
N ASP A 59 5.90 9.91 -1.30
CA ASP A 59 5.08 9.21 -0.29
C ASP A 59 4.09 8.24 -0.94
N ASP A 60 4.55 7.54 -1.98
CA ASP A 60 3.72 6.65 -2.77
C ASP A 60 4.54 5.56 -3.46
N VAL A 61 3.91 4.42 -3.65
CA VAL A 61 4.50 3.25 -4.32
C VAL A 61 3.39 2.34 -4.84
N LYS A 62 3.66 1.56 -5.88
CA LYS A 62 2.74 0.51 -6.32
C LYS A 62 2.58 -0.55 -5.24
N PHE A 63 1.34 -0.96 -5.03
CA PHE A 63 0.96 -1.99 -4.06
C PHE A 63 1.75 -3.29 -4.26
N SER A 64 1.93 -3.71 -5.51
CA SER A 64 2.71 -4.90 -5.87
C SER A 64 4.16 -4.85 -5.37
N ASN A 65 4.80 -3.69 -5.40
CA ASN A 65 6.17 -3.54 -4.90
C ASN A 65 6.26 -3.72 -3.39
N ILE A 66 5.26 -3.25 -2.66
CA ILE A 66 5.18 -3.45 -1.20
C ILE A 66 5.00 -4.92 -0.86
N ILE A 67 4.07 -5.60 -1.50
CA ILE A 67 3.86 -7.04 -1.30
C ILE A 67 5.15 -7.81 -1.58
N LYS A 68 5.78 -7.54 -2.71
CA LYS A 68 7.02 -8.19 -3.13
C LYS A 68 8.17 -7.97 -2.13
N PHE A 69 8.28 -6.74 -1.60
CA PHE A 69 9.31 -6.40 -0.61
C PHE A 69 9.13 -7.18 0.69
N PHE A 70 7.95 -7.15 1.29
CA PHE A 70 7.71 -7.86 2.54
C PHE A 70 7.81 -9.37 2.38
N ASP A 71 7.33 -9.91 1.27
CA ASP A 71 7.51 -11.32 0.94
C ASP A 71 8.98 -11.71 0.87
N ALA A 72 9.80 -10.94 0.17
CA ALA A 72 11.24 -11.16 0.08
C ALA A 72 11.98 -11.04 1.44
N CYS A 73 11.42 -10.28 2.38
CA CYS A 73 11.93 -10.15 3.74
C CYS A 73 11.44 -11.27 4.68
N GLY A 74 10.54 -12.15 4.24
CA GLY A 74 9.98 -13.21 5.06
C GLY A 74 8.83 -12.75 5.95
N TYR A 75 8.08 -11.73 5.54
CA TYR A 75 6.93 -11.19 6.27
C TYR A 75 5.68 -11.23 5.41
N ASP A 76 4.55 -11.48 6.07
CA ASP A 76 3.24 -11.23 5.51
C ASP A 76 2.84 -9.80 5.84
N ILE A 77 2.31 -9.09 4.85
CA ILE A 77 1.72 -7.77 5.05
C ILE A 77 0.22 -7.87 4.75
N ILE A 78 -0.60 -7.38 5.67
CA ILE A 78 -2.05 -7.48 5.64
C ILE A 78 -2.64 -6.09 5.60
N PHE A 79 -3.43 -5.82 4.58
CA PHE A 79 -4.17 -4.56 4.42
C PHE A 79 -5.64 -4.80 4.70
N SER A 80 -6.23 -3.95 5.53
CA SER A 80 -7.65 -4.01 5.87
C SER A 80 -8.27 -2.63 5.87
N PHE A 81 -9.50 -2.53 5.37
CA PHE A 81 -10.33 -1.34 5.59
C PHE A 81 -11.22 -1.56 6.81
N VAL A 82 -11.09 -0.69 7.81
CA VAL A 82 -11.88 -0.76 9.05
C VAL A 82 -12.71 0.51 9.21
N SER A 83 -13.94 0.36 9.69
CA SER A 83 -14.81 1.52 9.93
C SER A 83 -14.30 2.38 11.07
N LYS A 84 -14.37 3.70 10.90
CA LYS A 84 -14.05 4.67 11.96
C LYS A 84 -15.15 4.77 13.01
N THR A 85 -16.37 4.32 12.72
CA THR A 85 -17.48 4.36 13.65
C THR A 85 -17.46 3.15 14.56
N ARG A 86 -17.68 3.34 15.88
CA ARG A 86 -17.72 2.29 16.91
C ARG A 86 -18.93 1.34 16.78
N LYS A 87 -19.39 1.00 15.59
CA LYS A 87 -20.35 -0.07 15.40
C LYS A 87 -19.62 -1.41 15.48
N LYS A 88 -20.27 -2.39 16.11
CA LYS A 88 -19.74 -3.72 16.42
C LYS A 88 -18.71 -4.22 15.40
N ALA A 89 -17.56 -4.62 15.89
CA ALA A 89 -16.40 -5.05 15.11
C ALA A 89 -16.66 -6.19 14.11
N SER A 90 -17.81 -6.85 14.18
CA SER A 90 -18.12 -8.00 13.34
C SER A 90 -18.61 -7.67 11.93
N ASP A 91 -19.11 -6.44 11.69
CA ASP A 91 -19.82 -6.14 10.43
C ASP A 91 -19.03 -5.31 9.43
N THR A 92 -17.83 -4.84 9.78
CA THR A 92 -17.10 -3.81 9.00
C THR A 92 -15.66 -4.14 8.69
N GLU A 93 -15.13 -5.25 9.17
CA GLU A 93 -13.76 -5.65 8.90
C GLU A 93 -13.68 -6.39 7.55
N ILE A 94 -13.24 -5.68 6.53
CA ILE A 94 -12.91 -6.28 5.24
C ILE A 94 -11.41 -6.55 5.25
N SER A 95 -11.01 -7.65 5.88
CA SER A 95 -9.62 -8.08 5.85
C SER A 95 -9.43 -9.15 4.79
N ILE A 96 -8.41 -8.99 3.97
CA ILE A 96 -7.90 -10.05 3.13
C ILE A 96 -6.45 -10.26 3.49
N VAL A 97 -6.17 -11.42 4.02
CA VAL A 97 -4.81 -11.92 4.13
C VAL A 97 -4.39 -12.33 2.72
N LEU A 98 -3.44 -11.62 2.14
CA LEU A 98 -2.89 -12.00 0.84
C LEU A 98 -1.88 -13.11 1.04
N HIS A 99 -2.36 -14.35 1.11
CA HIS A 99 -1.53 -15.51 0.84
C HIS A 99 -1.67 -15.88 -0.64
N GLU A 100 -0.56 -16.08 -1.33
CA GLU A 100 -0.56 -16.59 -2.72
C GLU A 100 -1.31 -17.93 -2.85
N ASP A 101 -1.54 -18.63 -1.75
CA ASP A 101 -2.15 -19.96 -1.69
C ASP A 101 -3.61 -19.98 -1.20
N ASP A 102 -4.20 -18.84 -0.87
CA ASP A 102 -5.57 -18.81 -0.37
C ASP A 102 -6.57 -19.06 -1.49
N LYS A 103 -7.11 -20.25 -1.51
CA LYS A 103 -8.24 -20.66 -2.36
C LYS A 103 -9.56 -20.15 -1.77
N ASP A 104 -9.73 -18.84 -1.73
CA ASP A 104 -11.05 -18.27 -1.50
C ASP A 104 -11.86 -18.39 -2.79
N GLU A 105 -12.98 -19.11 -2.77
CA GLU A 105 -13.88 -19.30 -3.91
C GLU A 105 -14.67 -18.04 -4.31
N SER A 106 -14.45 -16.92 -3.64
CA SER A 106 -15.09 -15.66 -3.99
C SER A 106 -14.52 -15.08 -5.30
N LYS A 107 -15.31 -14.25 -5.98
CA LYS A 107 -14.86 -13.54 -7.19
C LYS A 107 -13.65 -12.61 -6.96
N TYR A 108 -13.28 -12.38 -5.71
CA TYR A 108 -12.15 -11.54 -5.29
C TYR A 108 -10.90 -12.35 -4.93
N ALA A 109 -11.02 -13.67 -4.93
CA ALA A 109 -9.95 -14.58 -4.57
C ALA A 109 -8.74 -14.44 -5.50
N ASN A 110 -7.57 -14.67 -4.95
CA ASN A 110 -6.30 -14.68 -5.70
C ASN A 110 -5.94 -13.36 -6.39
N ARG A 111 -6.52 -12.23 -5.95
CA ARG A 111 -6.20 -10.90 -6.47
C ARG A 111 -5.64 -10.01 -5.37
N ARG A 112 -4.54 -9.33 -5.67
CA ARG A 112 -3.93 -8.34 -4.75
C ARG A 112 -4.91 -7.24 -4.35
N LEU A 113 -5.70 -6.73 -5.29
CA LEU A 113 -6.70 -5.69 -5.06
C LEU A 113 -8.10 -6.24 -4.75
N GLY A 114 -8.24 -7.54 -4.50
CA GLY A 114 -9.53 -8.16 -4.17
C GLY A 114 -10.18 -7.52 -2.95
N PHE A 115 -9.42 -7.26 -1.88
CA PHE A 115 -9.92 -6.58 -0.68
C PHE A 115 -10.43 -5.17 -0.98
N PHE A 116 -9.78 -4.44 -1.88
CA PHE A 116 -10.18 -3.11 -2.29
C PHE A 116 -11.50 -3.15 -3.08
N GLN A 117 -11.60 -4.05 -4.05
CA GLN A 117 -12.83 -4.23 -4.83
C GLN A 117 -14.01 -4.63 -3.94
N LYS A 118 -13.78 -5.53 -3.00
CA LYS A 118 -14.77 -5.93 -2.00
C LYS A 118 -15.21 -4.76 -1.11
N ALA A 119 -14.26 -3.90 -0.70
CA ALA A 119 -14.56 -2.70 0.08
C ALA A 119 -15.43 -1.71 -0.71
N MET A 120 -15.12 -1.49 -1.99
CA MET A 120 -15.94 -0.66 -2.88
C MET A 120 -17.37 -1.21 -2.99
N ASP A 121 -17.52 -2.50 -3.24
CA ASP A 121 -18.85 -3.15 -3.36
C ASP A 121 -19.65 -3.03 -2.06
N LYS A 122 -19.05 -3.32 -0.92
CA LYS A 122 -19.72 -3.23 0.39
C LYS A 122 -20.08 -1.80 0.79
N SER A 123 -19.29 -0.82 0.36
CA SER A 123 -19.55 0.60 0.62
C SER A 123 -20.52 1.23 -0.37
N GLY A 124 -20.93 0.49 -1.41
CA GLY A 124 -21.78 1.01 -2.48
C GLY A 124 -21.10 2.10 -3.32
N ILE A 125 -19.77 2.15 -3.33
CA ILE A 125 -18.99 3.13 -4.08
C ILE A 125 -18.56 2.53 -5.42
N SER A 126 -19.13 3.03 -6.52
CA SER A 126 -18.77 2.57 -7.85
C SER A 126 -17.46 3.18 -8.34
N SER A 127 -16.86 2.56 -9.34
CA SER A 127 -15.67 3.11 -10.00
C SER A 127 -15.92 4.50 -10.59
N ALA A 128 -17.10 4.75 -11.12
CA ALA A 128 -17.50 6.06 -11.67
C ALA A 128 -17.49 7.14 -10.58
N VAL A 129 -18.11 6.86 -9.43
CA VAL A 129 -18.16 7.79 -8.30
C VAL A 129 -16.77 8.05 -7.72
N PHE A 130 -15.99 7.00 -7.56
CA PHE A 130 -14.63 7.14 -7.00
C PHE A 130 -13.67 7.86 -7.96
N SER A 131 -13.78 7.60 -9.26
CA SER A 131 -12.99 8.32 -10.27
C SER A 131 -13.30 9.81 -10.30
N GLU A 132 -14.57 10.18 -10.14
CA GLU A 132 -14.99 11.57 -10.02
C GLU A 132 -14.39 12.25 -8.79
N TYR A 133 -14.44 11.59 -7.63
CA TYR A 133 -13.79 12.07 -6.41
C TYR A 133 -12.28 12.30 -6.59
N LEU A 134 -11.61 11.39 -7.30
CA LEU A 134 -10.17 11.48 -7.57
C LEU A 134 -9.82 12.45 -8.71
N SER A 135 -10.80 12.93 -9.48
CA SER A 135 -10.58 13.71 -10.71
C SER A 135 -9.72 12.96 -11.73
N ILE A 136 -10.00 11.68 -11.90
CA ILE A 136 -9.32 10.81 -12.88
C ILE A 136 -10.36 10.14 -13.78
N ASP A 137 -9.90 9.58 -14.89
CA ASP A 137 -10.77 8.81 -15.78
C ASP A 137 -11.16 7.47 -15.14
N LYS A 138 -12.41 7.06 -15.25
CA LYS A 138 -12.86 5.76 -14.71
C LYS A 138 -12.14 4.57 -15.34
N THR A 139 -11.63 4.71 -16.56
CA THR A 139 -10.82 3.67 -17.21
C THR A 139 -9.52 3.41 -16.45
N THR A 140 -8.99 4.40 -15.74
CA THR A 140 -7.82 4.23 -14.85
C THR A 140 -8.12 3.22 -13.75
N ILE A 141 -9.28 3.31 -13.10
CA ILE A 141 -9.69 2.36 -12.06
C ILE A 141 -9.91 0.96 -12.67
N PHE A 142 -10.50 0.90 -13.84
CA PHE A 142 -10.64 -0.37 -14.57
C PHE A 142 -9.28 -1.04 -14.79
N TYR A 143 -8.26 -0.29 -15.20
CA TYR A 143 -6.90 -0.81 -15.38
C TYR A 143 -6.26 -1.26 -14.08
N TRP A 144 -6.51 -0.60 -12.93
CA TRP A 144 -6.00 -1.10 -11.64
C TRP A 144 -6.48 -2.52 -11.38
N PHE A 145 -7.76 -2.78 -11.54
CA PHE A 145 -8.32 -4.12 -11.29
C PHE A 145 -7.93 -5.11 -12.38
N LYS A 146 -7.78 -4.67 -13.63
CA LYS A 146 -7.29 -5.53 -14.71
C LYS A 146 -5.83 -5.97 -14.50
N GLN A 147 -4.97 -5.05 -14.09
CA GLN A 147 -3.56 -5.32 -13.80
C GLN A 147 -3.33 -5.83 -12.38
N ASP A 148 -4.36 -5.80 -11.56
CA ASP A 148 -4.32 -6.17 -10.15
C ASP A 148 -3.27 -5.38 -9.36
N ASP A 149 -3.14 -4.09 -9.67
CA ASP A 149 -2.16 -3.20 -9.05
C ASP A 149 -2.59 -1.74 -9.13
N CYS A 150 -2.24 -0.96 -8.12
CA CYS A 150 -2.38 0.50 -8.10
C CYS A 150 -1.39 1.12 -7.13
N ALA A 151 -1.25 2.44 -7.18
CA ALA A 151 -0.48 3.15 -6.17
C ALA A 151 -1.18 3.08 -4.80
N ILE A 152 -0.39 2.91 -3.74
CA ILE A 152 -0.92 2.75 -2.37
C ILE A 152 -1.68 3.99 -1.89
N SER A 153 -1.34 5.17 -2.42
CA SER A 153 -2.04 6.42 -2.11
C SER A 153 -3.54 6.36 -2.44
N TYR A 154 -3.93 5.61 -3.45
CA TYR A 154 -5.34 5.43 -3.80
C TYR A 154 -6.12 4.62 -2.76
N LEU A 155 -5.46 3.68 -2.10
CA LEU A 155 -6.06 2.93 -0.97
C LEU A 155 -6.36 3.88 0.20
N TYR A 156 -5.43 4.76 0.52
CA TYR A 156 -5.63 5.77 1.58
C TYR A 156 -6.74 6.75 1.20
N ARG A 157 -6.78 7.20 -0.04
CA ARG A 157 -7.83 8.12 -0.53
C ARG A 157 -9.21 7.48 -0.56
N PHE A 158 -9.28 6.20 -0.91
CA PHE A 158 -10.53 5.46 -0.79
C PHE A 158 -10.99 5.35 0.65
N ALA A 159 -10.10 5.01 1.57
CA ALA A 159 -10.42 4.93 2.99
C ALA A 159 -10.97 6.26 3.52
N GLU A 160 -10.35 7.37 3.15
CA GLU A 160 -10.80 8.72 3.52
C GLU A 160 -12.21 9.01 2.97
N TYR A 161 -12.44 8.75 1.69
CA TYR A 161 -13.73 8.95 1.03
C TYR A 161 -14.84 8.09 1.64
N ALA A 162 -14.54 6.83 1.91
CA ALA A 162 -15.47 5.87 2.49
C ALA A 162 -15.64 6.01 4.01
N LYS A 163 -14.96 6.99 4.64
CA LYS A 163 -14.91 7.18 6.10
C LYS A 163 -14.43 5.94 6.85
N MET A 164 -13.46 5.27 6.26
CA MET A 164 -12.76 4.11 6.80
C MET A 164 -11.32 4.47 7.17
N LYS A 165 -10.65 3.56 7.83
CA LYS A 165 -9.21 3.60 8.09
C LYS A 165 -8.54 2.43 7.39
N LEU A 166 -7.44 2.69 6.69
CA LEU A 166 -6.58 1.63 6.16
C LEU A 166 -5.67 1.15 7.29
N ARG A 167 -5.85 -0.11 7.68
CA ARG A 167 -5.03 -0.78 8.68
C ARG A 167 -4.01 -1.65 7.98
N ILE A 168 -2.77 -1.58 8.43
CA ILE A 168 -1.65 -2.37 7.90
C ILE A 168 -1.03 -3.15 9.04
N GLU A 169 -0.96 -4.46 8.89
CA GLU A 169 -0.30 -5.38 9.82
C GLU A 169 0.86 -6.07 9.12
N ILE A 170 1.99 -6.17 9.80
CA ILE A 170 3.18 -6.85 9.32
C ILE A 170 3.51 -7.96 10.31
N LYS A 171 3.54 -9.20 9.84
CA LYS A 171 3.78 -10.39 10.67
C LYS A 171 4.88 -11.26 10.04
N PRO A 172 5.81 -11.82 10.83
CA PRO A 172 6.73 -12.81 10.31
C PRO A 172 5.97 -14.00 9.72
N LYS A 173 6.44 -14.50 8.58
CA LYS A 173 5.89 -15.74 8.00
C LYS A 173 6.10 -16.91 8.97
N VAL A 174 5.06 -17.71 9.12
CA VAL A 174 5.14 -18.95 9.88
C VAL A 174 5.93 -19.95 9.05
N LYS A 175 6.98 -20.50 9.66
CA LYS A 175 7.77 -21.57 9.04
C LYS A 175 7.03 -22.91 9.14
#